data_9bfc223f83dbe407dfadcc303837f8fa
#
_entry.id   9bfc223f83dbe407dfadcc303837f8fa
#
_cell.length_a   1.000
_cell.length_b   1.000
_cell.length_c   1.000
_cell.angle_alpha   90.00
_cell.angle_beta   90.00
_cell.angle_gamma   90.00
#
_symmetry.space_group_name_H-M   'P 1'
#
loop_
_entity.id
_entity.type
_entity.pdbx_description
1 polymer ?
#
loop_
_entity_poly.entity_id
_entity_poly.type
_entity_poly.pdbx_seq_one_letter_code
_entity_poly.pdbx_strand_id
1 'polypeptide(L)'
;MSLRLYSTLGRETREFTTVAPGEARMYVCGVTPYDVTHLGHAFSYVQFDTLRRYLSSIGYLVRYVQNVTDIDDDMIMVSRRQGGRPIPEIRDENDRIFRNDLDRLNVLRPSAYPFATEHIGEIIEHTAKLIECGHAYVVDGDVFFEARTFERYGQLNGVTLEELEQRENPESKRAEKKRGKLDFLLWQIVDAGDPSWPSPWGPGRPGWSIECTAMSVAHLGPRIDIHGGGSDLRFPHHENEIAQAECSTGDAPFSGFWMHNGMLKLEGVKMSKSLGNLVLARNLMQEFEPDQLRLYLLSHHYRADADYYHGDLEQLGERYGRLKLASSQGEGAAAAASSGRALIAEFRETIDNDFDAPVALDVLDAAASRLLAGAGSDGEGEALRECLAVLGFAFAGAKGPASGYLGSTL
;
A
#
# COMPACT_ATOMS: atom_id res chain seq x y z
N MET A 1 16.76 20.01 -0.92
CA MET A 1 15.81 20.10 0.23
C MET A 1 15.72 18.70 0.82
N SER A 2 15.27 18.55 2.06
CA SER A 2 14.97 17.24 2.65
C SER A 2 13.57 16.81 2.23
N LEU A 3 13.37 15.49 2.02
CA LEU A 3 12.05 14.90 1.73
C LEU A 3 11.08 15.24 2.87
N ARG A 4 9.92 15.73 2.51
CA ARG A 4 8.79 15.97 3.41
C ARG A 4 7.60 15.15 2.95
N LEU A 5 6.95 14.46 3.88
CA LEU A 5 5.78 13.65 3.59
C LEU A 5 4.63 14.03 4.51
N TYR A 6 3.43 13.99 3.98
CA TYR A 6 2.21 14.13 4.77
C TYR A 6 1.95 12.86 5.56
N SER A 7 1.71 12.99 6.86
CA SER A 7 1.21 11.90 7.70
C SER A 7 -0.25 12.13 8.05
N THR A 8 -1.08 11.12 7.83
CA THR A 8 -2.49 11.16 8.25
C THR A 8 -2.60 11.25 9.78
N LEU A 9 -1.69 10.62 10.51
CA LEU A 9 -1.53 10.87 11.94
C LEU A 9 -0.90 12.25 12.14
N GLY A 10 -1.59 13.12 12.85
CA GLY A 10 -1.22 14.51 13.03
C GLY A 10 -1.67 15.44 11.90
N ARG A 11 -2.01 14.91 10.70
CA ARG A 11 -2.49 15.68 9.53
C ARG A 11 -1.56 16.82 9.12
N GLU A 12 -0.27 16.53 9.10
CA GLU A 12 0.78 17.49 8.79
C GLU A 12 1.80 16.94 7.81
N THR A 13 2.39 17.84 7.03
CA THR A 13 3.55 17.54 6.20
C THR A 13 4.82 17.90 6.96
N ARG A 14 5.66 16.91 7.25
CA ARG A 14 6.89 17.07 8.01
C ARG A 14 8.08 16.38 7.38
N GLU A 15 9.28 16.72 7.80
CA GLU A 15 10.51 16.11 7.32
C GLU A 15 10.50 14.61 7.55
N PHE A 16 10.87 13.85 6.51
CA PHE A 16 10.98 12.39 6.59
C PHE A 16 12.23 12.01 7.39
N THR A 17 12.00 11.30 8.46
CA THR A 17 13.06 10.75 9.33
C THR A 17 12.83 9.28 9.56
N THR A 18 13.90 8.51 9.74
CA THR A 18 13.83 7.06 9.90
C THR A 18 14.23 6.61 11.31
N VAL A 19 13.68 5.48 11.74
CA VAL A 19 14.01 4.82 13.02
C VAL A 19 15.48 4.43 13.06
N ALA A 20 15.99 3.89 11.95
CA ALA A 20 17.39 3.55 11.78
C ALA A 20 18.03 4.41 10.67
N PRO A 21 19.15 5.11 10.92
CA PRO A 21 19.78 5.95 9.90
C PRO A 21 20.10 5.18 8.61
N GLY A 22 19.66 5.71 7.46
CA GLY A 22 19.92 5.13 6.14
C GLY A 22 19.03 3.93 5.79
N GLU A 23 18.15 3.46 6.68
CA GLU A 23 17.17 2.41 6.41
C GLU A 23 15.77 2.99 6.48
N ALA A 24 14.91 2.65 5.52
CA ALA A 24 13.48 2.98 5.53
C ALA A 24 12.65 1.70 5.61
N ARG A 25 11.91 1.51 6.70
CA ARG A 25 11.03 0.38 6.97
C ARG A 25 9.61 0.75 6.56
N MET A 26 9.11 0.08 5.54
CA MET A 26 7.84 0.40 4.92
C MET A 26 6.94 -0.83 4.89
N TYR A 27 5.79 -0.74 5.57
CA TYR A 27 4.72 -1.73 5.49
C TYR A 27 3.55 -1.17 4.73
N VAL A 28 3.05 -1.91 3.75
CA VAL A 28 1.84 -1.52 3.01
C VAL A 28 0.85 -2.67 3.07
N CYS A 29 -0.35 -2.39 3.56
CA CYS A 29 -1.42 -3.39 3.59
C CYS A 29 -1.66 -3.94 2.21
N GLY A 30 -1.68 -5.27 2.14
CA GLY A 30 -1.84 -6.03 0.91
C GLY A 30 -3.30 -6.26 0.54
N VAL A 31 -3.53 -7.30 -0.23
CA VAL A 31 -4.87 -7.65 -0.70
C VAL A 31 -5.35 -8.95 -0.08
N THR A 32 -6.68 -9.10 0.01
CA THR A 32 -7.31 -10.39 0.17
C THR A 32 -7.50 -10.99 -1.22
N PRO A 33 -6.83 -12.09 -1.57
CA PRO A 33 -6.78 -12.62 -2.93
C PRO A 33 -8.01 -13.46 -3.29
N TYR A 34 -9.22 -12.95 -3.04
CA TYR A 34 -10.47 -13.59 -3.43
C TYR A 34 -10.96 -13.14 -4.80
N ASP A 35 -10.35 -12.09 -5.37
CA ASP A 35 -10.66 -11.56 -6.70
C ASP A 35 -9.45 -10.84 -7.34
N VAL A 36 -9.70 -10.34 -8.55
CA VAL A 36 -8.70 -9.77 -9.44
C VAL A 36 -8.36 -8.31 -9.15
N THR A 37 -7.19 -7.87 -9.62
CA THR A 37 -6.68 -6.52 -9.46
C THR A 37 -7.54 -5.51 -10.22
N HIS A 38 -8.20 -4.61 -9.51
CA HIS A 38 -8.85 -3.45 -10.11
C HIS A 38 -7.93 -2.21 -10.11
N LEU A 39 -8.35 -1.18 -10.84
CA LEU A 39 -7.56 0.03 -11.05
C LEU A 39 -7.17 0.75 -9.74
N GLY A 40 -8.03 0.69 -8.71
CA GLY A 40 -7.71 1.23 -7.37
C GLY A 40 -6.52 0.55 -6.70
N HIS A 41 -6.41 -0.78 -6.82
CA HIS A 41 -5.22 -1.52 -6.34
C HIS A 41 -3.97 -1.11 -7.13
N ALA A 42 -4.07 -1.03 -8.47
CA ALA A 42 -2.96 -0.58 -9.30
C ALA A 42 -2.50 0.84 -8.92
N PHE A 43 -3.44 1.75 -8.62
CA PHE A 43 -3.13 3.08 -8.14
C PHE A 43 -2.30 3.04 -6.86
N SER A 44 -2.76 2.34 -5.83
CA SER A 44 -2.04 2.24 -4.57
C SER A 44 -0.62 1.69 -4.74
N TYR A 45 -0.49 0.54 -5.40
CA TYR A 45 0.83 -0.11 -5.48
C TYR A 45 1.82 0.57 -6.43
N VAL A 46 1.36 1.26 -7.46
CA VAL A 46 2.21 2.12 -8.30
C VAL A 46 2.73 3.31 -7.50
N GLN A 47 1.90 3.96 -6.67
CA GLN A 47 2.33 5.08 -5.83
C GLN A 47 3.38 4.63 -4.80
N PHE A 48 3.14 3.54 -4.07
CA PHE A 48 4.10 3.03 -3.08
C PHE A 48 5.38 2.47 -3.72
N ASP A 49 5.30 1.85 -4.90
CA ASP A 49 6.47 1.45 -5.67
C ASP A 49 7.34 2.65 -6.04
N THR A 50 6.69 3.73 -6.52
CA THR A 50 7.41 4.94 -6.92
C THR A 50 8.05 5.63 -5.71
N LEU A 51 7.36 5.70 -4.57
CA LEU A 51 7.94 6.19 -3.32
C LEU A 51 9.16 5.35 -2.89
N ARG A 52 9.05 4.02 -2.94
CA ARG A 52 10.16 3.10 -2.66
C ARG A 52 11.36 3.36 -3.58
N ARG A 53 11.12 3.53 -4.88
CA ARG A 53 12.18 3.84 -5.87
C ARG A 53 12.83 5.16 -5.57
N TYR A 54 12.04 6.18 -5.25
CA TYR A 54 12.56 7.48 -4.88
C TYR A 54 13.43 7.44 -3.62
N LEU A 55 12.93 6.82 -2.54
CA LEU A 55 13.72 6.63 -1.32
C LEU A 55 15.04 5.92 -1.59
N SER A 56 15.03 4.89 -2.44
CA SER A 56 16.26 4.18 -2.84
C SER A 56 17.20 5.08 -3.65
N SER A 57 16.67 5.96 -4.53
CA SER A 57 17.47 6.86 -5.35
C SER A 57 18.17 7.96 -4.55
N ILE A 58 17.62 8.32 -3.39
CA ILE A 58 18.21 9.29 -2.46
C ILE A 58 19.06 8.64 -1.35
N GLY A 59 19.29 7.31 -1.44
CA GLY A 59 20.28 6.61 -0.63
C GLY A 59 19.76 5.77 0.53
N TYR A 60 18.42 5.62 0.69
CA TYR A 60 17.88 4.72 1.70
C TYR A 60 17.92 3.25 1.25
N LEU A 61 18.28 2.35 2.17
CA LEU A 61 17.97 0.94 2.06
C LEU A 61 16.49 0.74 2.44
N VAL A 62 15.63 0.48 1.44
CA VAL A 62 14.20 0.33 1.70
C VAL A 62 13.84 -1.13 1.95
N ARG A 63 13.36 -1.43 3.15
CA ARG A 63 12.72 -2.70 3.49
C ARG A 63 11.22 -2.56 3.32
N TYR A 64 10.71 -3.03 2.19
CA TYR A 64 9.30 -2.96 1.84
C TYR A 64 8.62 -4.30 2.08
N VAL A 65 7.65 -4.33 2.99
CA VAL A 65 6.81 -5.50 3.28
C VAL A 65 5.39 -5.22 2.81
N GLN A 66 4.81 -6.18 2.11
CA GLN A 66 3.42 -6.18 1.69
C GLN A 66 2.82 -7.54 2.01
N ASN A 67 1.76 -7.58 2.78
CA ASN A 67 1.13 -8.85 3.17
C ASN A 67 0.10 -9.36 2.17
N VAL A 68 -0.34 -10.58 2.42
CA VAL A 68 -1.53 -11.18 1.81
C VAL A 68 -2.44 -11.66 2.94
N THR A 69 -3.66 -11.14 2.98
CA THR A 69 -4.72 -11.63 3.86
C THR A 69 -5.37 -12.84 3.19
N ASP A 70 -4.80 -14.02 3.40
CA ASP A 70 -5.22 -15.25 2.73
C ASP A 70 -6.25 -16.07 3.49
N ILE A 71 -6.75 -15.51 4.58
CA ILE A 71 -7.84 -16.07 5.37
C ILE A 71 -8.72 -14.97 5.97
N ASP A 72 -9.94 -14.87 5.47
CA ASP A 72 -11.00 -14.00 6.01
C ASP A 72 -12.38 -14.55 5.64
N ASP A 73 -13.44 -13.82 5.99
CA ASP A 73 -14.81 -14.21 5.65
C ASP A 73 -15.07 -14.20 4.14
N ASP A 74 -14.45 -13.27 3.39
CA ASP A 74 -14.64 -13.18 1.96
C ASP A 74 -14.03 -14.39 1.25
N MET A 75 -12.84 -14.85 1.67
CA MET A 75 -12.22 -16.09 1.18
C MET A 75 -13.10 -17.31 1.44
N ILE A 76 -13.64 -17.43 2.66
CA ILE A 76 -14.55 -18.53 3.03
C ILE A 76 -15.83 -18.45 2.20
N MET A 77 -16.42 -17.27 2.05
CA MET A 77 -17.62 -17.07 1.24
C MET A 77 -17.39 -17.43 -0.23
N VAL A 78 -16.28 -17.04 -0.81
CA VAL A 78 -15.93 -17.36 -2.20
C VAL A 78 -15.71 -18.86 -2.36
N SER A 79 -15.00 -19.51 -1.43
CA SER A 79 -14.85 -20.98 -1.41
C SER A 79 -16.22 -21.68 -1.43
N ARG A 80 -17.14 -21.29 -0.55
CA ARG A 80 -18.50 -21.83 -0.48
C ARG A 80 -19.30 -21.62 -1.78
N ARG A 81 -19.22 -20.40 -2.37
CA ARG A 81 -19.86 -20.07 -3.67
C ARG A 81 -19.30 -20.90 -4.83
N GLN A 82 -18.04 -21.29 -4.76
CA GLN A 82 -17.37 -22.16 -5.74
C GLN A 82 -17.50 -23.66 -5.41
N GLY A 83 -18.51 -24.05 -4.64
CA GLY A 83 -18.79 -25.46 -4.34
C GLY A 83 -17.83 -26.08 -3.34
N GLY A 84 -17.20 -25.32 -2.47
CA GLY A 84 -16.21 -25.78 -1.50
C GLY A 84 -14.80 -25.91 -2.07
N ARG A 85 -14.47 -25.13 -3.10
CA ARG A 85 -13.11 -25.09 -3.65
C ARG A 85 -12.10 -24.72 -2.54
N PRO A 86 -10.96 -25.43 -2.41
CA PRO A 86 -9.97 -25.15 -1.39
C PRO A 86 -9.48 -23.69 -1.41
N ILE A 87 -9.47 -23.03 -0.26
CA ILE A 87 -9.03 -21.64 -0.12
C ILE A 87 -7.59 -21.42 -0.65
N PRO A 88 -6.61 -22.32 -0.39
CA PRO A 88 -5.27 -22.16 -0.97
C PRO A 88 -5.25 -22.13 -2.49
N GLU A 89 -6.12 -22.87 -3.18
CA GLU A 89 -6.21 -22.83 -4.64
C GLU A 89 -6.76 -21.50 -5.16
N ILE A 90 -7.77 -20.94 -4.48
CA ILE A 90 -8.35 -19.63 -4.80
C ILE A 90 -7.30 -18.56 -4.58
N ARG A 91 -6.61 -18.61 -3.44
CA ARG A 91 -5.50 -17.71 -3.09
C ARG A 91 -4.42 -17.74 -4.16
N ASP A 92 -3.87 -18.91 -4.47
CA ASP A 92 -2.72 -19.05 -5.36
C ASP A 92 -3.04 -18.59 -6.79
N GLU A 93 -4.25 -18.83 -7.26
CA GLU A 93 -4.72 -18.36 -8.56
C GLU A 93 -4.80 -16.83 -8.59
N ASN A 94 -5.51 -16.21 -7.65
CA ASN A 94 -5.72 -14.77 -7.64
C ASN A 94 -4.45 -13.99 -7.30
N ASP A 95 -3.62 -14.49 -6.37
CA ASP A 95 -2.34 -13.91 -6.05
C ASP A 95 -1.38 -13.94 -7.25
N ARG A 96 -1.32 -15.05 -7.98
CA ARG A 96 -0.54 -15.13 -9.22
C ARG A 96 -1.00 -14.11 -10.25
N ILE A 97 -2.29 -13.92 -10.39
CA ILE A 97 -2.88 -12.93 -11.31
C ILE A 97 -2.52 -11.51 -10.85
N PHE A 98 -2.71 -11.21 -9.57
CA PHE A 98 -2.38 -9.93 -8.96
C PHE A 98 -0.90 -9.56 -9.17
N ARG A 99 0.01 -10.46 -8.84
CA ARG A 99 1.45 -10.25 -9.03
C ARG A 99 1.82 -10.05 -10.49
N ASN A 100 1.20 -10.81 -11.42
CA ASN A 100 1.45 -10.65 -12.85
C ASN A 100 0.99 -9.29 -13.36
N ASP A 101 -0.15 -8.77 -12.88
CA ASP A 101 -0.64 -7.44 -13.24
C ASP A 101 0.32 -6.34 -12.74
N LEU A 102 0.83 -6.47 -11.51
CA LEU A 102 1.82 -5.55 -10.96
C LEU A 102 3.18 -5.63 -11.68
N ASP A 103 3.62 -6.83 -12.07
CA ASP A 103 4.85 -7.01 -12.86
C ASP A 103 4.76 -6.29 -14.21
N ARG A 104 3.61 -6.39 -14.88
CA ARG A 104 3.36 -5.67 -16.13
C ARG A 104 3.41 -4.15 -15.94
N LEU A 105 2.95 -3.64 -14.81
CA LEU A 105 3.07 -2.23 -14.41
C LEU A 105 4.48 -1.86 -13.92
N ASN A 106 5.44 -2.76 -14.01
CA ASN A 106 6.82 -2.58 -13.54
C ASN A 106 6.92 -2.24 -12.04
N VAL A 107 5.98 -2.72 -11.22
CA VAL A 107 6.02 -2.59 -9.76
C VAL A 107 7.04 -3.58 -9.19
N LEU A 108 7.98 -3.11 -8.39
CA LEU A 108 9.02 -3.94 -7.76
C LEU A 108 8.41 -4.91 -6.75
N ARG A 109 8.89 -6.15 -6.75
CA ARG A 109 8.52 -7.12 -5.73
C ARG A 109 8.89 -6.60 -4.34
N PRO A 110 8.03 -6.80 -3.31
CA PRO A 110 8.37 -6.43 -1.94
C PRO A 110 9.59 -7.23 -1.44
N SER A 111 10.26 -6.72 -0.42
CA SER A 111 11.37 -7.40 0.25
C SER A 111 10.91 -8.66 1.00
N ALA A 112 9.69 -8.62 1.54
CA ALA A 112 8.97 -9.75 2.11
C ALA A 112 7.49 -9.67 1.71
N TYR A 113 6.89 -10.85 1.49
CA TYR A 113 5.50 -11.00 1.04
C TYR A 113 4.79 -12.06 1.89
N PRO A 114 4.57 -11.75 3.22
CA PRO A 114 4.04 -12.71 4.17
C PRO A 114 2.53 -13.00 3.94
N PHE A 115 2.15 -14.25 4.18
CA PHE A 115 0.76 -14.69 4.24
C PHE A 115 0.28 -14.74 5.69
N ALA A 116 -0.95 -14.30 5.95
CA ALA A 116 -1.52 -14.31 7.31
C ALA A 116 -1.56 -15.73 7.91
N THR A 117 -1.85 -16.75 7.09
CA THR A 117 -1.87 -18.16 7.53
C THR A 117 -0.49 -18.70 7.93
N GLU A 118 0.60 -18.08 7.50
CA GLU A 118 1.97 -18.44 7.89
C GLU A 118 2.41 -17.76 9.20
N HIS A 119 1.61 -16.81 9.73
CA HIS A 119 1.95 -16.00 10.91
C HIS A 119 0.97 -16.20 12.08
N ILE A 120 0.26 -17.32 12.10
CA ILE A 120 -0.71 -17.64 13.18
C ILE A 120 -0.04 -17.67 14.57
N GLY A 121 1.22 -18.12 14.65
CA GLY A 121 1.97 -18.13 15.90
C GLY A 121 2.15 -16.72 16.48
N GLU A 122 2.63 -15.80 15.67
CA GLU A 122 2.85 -14.40 16.02
C GLU A 122 1.53 -13.69 16.35
N ILE A 123 0.46 -13.98 15.63
CA ILE A 123 -0.87 -13.45 15.89
C ILE A 123 -1.37 -13.89 17.27
N ILE A 124 -1.20 -15.17 17.62
CA ILE A 124 -1.57 -15.71 18.93
C ILE A 124 -0.72 -15.06 20.02
N GLU A 125 0.58 -14.89 19.80
CA GLU A 125 1.50 -14.26 20.76
C GLU A 125 1.10 -12.80 21.03
N HIS A 126 0.87 -12.00 20.00
CA HIS A 126 0.39 -10.62 20.16
C HIS A 126 -0.96 -10.56 20.88
N THR A 127 -1.90 -11.44 20.51
CA THR A 127 -3.22 -11.51 21.15
C THR A 127 -3.11 -11.88 22.64
N ALA A 128 -2.26 -12.86 22.98
CA ALA A 128 -2.01 -13.25 24.38
C ALA A 128 -1.37 -12.09 25.17
N LYS A 129 -0.44 -11.37 24.55
CA LYS A 129 0.19 -10.21 25.17
C LYS A 129 -0.80 -9.07 25.45
N LEU A 130 -1.72 -8.82 24.56
CA LEU A 130 -2.79 -7.82 24.74
C LEU A 130 -3.72 -8.20 25.90
N ILE A 131 -4.02 -9.49 26.09
CA ILE A 131 -4.78 -9.97 27.25
C ILE A 131 -3.96 -9.78 28.54
N GLU A 132 -2.69 -10.16 28.54
CA GLU A 132 -1.80 -10.02 29.68
C GLU A 132 -1.66 -8.56 30.15
N CYS A 133 -1.59 -7.63 29.18
CA CYS A 133 -1.49 -6.19 29.44
C CYS A 133 -2.84 -5.54 29.81
N GLY A 134 -3.94 -6.27 29.77
CA GLY A 134 -5.27 -5.76 30.12
C GLY A 134 -6.00 -4.97 29.05
N HIS A 135 -5.53 -5.08 27.78
CA HIS A 135 -6.16 -4.43 26.61
C HIS A 135 -7.13 -5.33 25.85
N ALA A 136 -7.16 -6.61 26.17
CA ALA A 136 -8.07 -7.57 25.54
C ALA A 136 -8.75 -8.49 26.54
N TYR A 137 -9.90 -9.04 26.15
CA TYR A 137 -10.70 -9.95 26.97
C TYR A 137 -11.28 -11.09 26.15
N VAL A 138 -11.61 -12.20 26.83
CA VAL A 138 -12.15 -13.42 26.22
C VAL A 138 -13.64 -13.54 26.56
N VAL A 139 -14.48 -13.85 25.56
CA VAL A 139 -15.89 -14.21 25.72
C VAL A 139 -16.20 -15.43 24.86
N ASP A 140 -16.54 -16.56 25.49
CA ASP A 140 -16.87 -17.83 24.82
C ASP A 140 -15.82 -18.25 23.75
N GLY A 141 -14.53 -18.00 24.02
CA GLY A 141 -13.43 -18.32 23.15
C GLY A 141 -13.13 -17.24 22.08
N ASP A 142 -14.01 -16.29 21.82
CA ASP A 142 -13.69 -15.10 21.04
C ASP A 142 -12.82 -14.15 21.88
N VAL A 143 -11.81 -13.52 21.26
CA VAL A 143 -10.97 -12.52 21.92
C VAL A 143 -11.20 -11.15 21.28
N PHE A 144 -11.48 -10.17 22.11
CA PHE A 144 -11.72 -8.79 21.69
C PHE A 144 -10.67 -7.87 22.28
N PHE A 145 -10.19 -6.92 21.49
CA PHE A 145 -9.52 -5.74 22.01
C PHE A 145 -10.55 -4.79 22.59
N GLU A 146 -10.29 -4.28 23.80
CA GLU A 146 -11.17 -3.31 24.49
C GLU A 146 -10.73 -1.88 24.13
N ALA A 147 -11.38 -1.27 23.13
CA ALA A 147 -10.96 0.00 22.53
C ALA A 147 -10.79 1.13 23.56
N ARG A 148 -11.61 1.17 24.62
CA ARG A 148 -11.55 2.18 25.70
C ARG A 148 -10.29 2.11 26.54
N THR A 149 -9.54 1.00 26.49
CA THR A 149 -8.28 0.84 27.23
C THR A 149 -7.11 1.52 26.53
N PHE A 150 -7.25 1.89 25.26
CA PHE A 150 -6.26 2.67 24.50
C PHE A 150 -6.72 4.12 24.41
N GLU A 151 -6.20 4.97 25.29
CA GLU A 151 -6.63 6.36 25.49
C GLU A 151 -6.62 7.20 24.20
N ARG A 152 -5.72 6.88 23.26
CA ARG A 152 -5.56 7.59 22.00
C ARG A 152 -6.37 6.98 20.83
N TYR A 153 -7.30 6.06 21.08
CA TYR A 153 -8.12 5.46 20.02
C TYR A 153 -8.95 6.53 19.30
N GLY A 154 -8.85 6.56 17.97
CA GLY A 154 -9.46 7.60 17.12
C GLY A 154 -8.47 8.65 16.61
N GLN A 155 -7.20 8.63 17.07
CA GLN A 155 -6.19 9.64 16.74
C GLN A 155 -5.87 9.72 15.24
N LEU A 156 -5.87 8.59 14.52
CA LEU A 156 -5.61 8.55 13.08
C LEU A 156 -6.73 9.25 12.29
N ASN A 157 -7.96 9.17 12.82
CA ASN A 157 -9.12 9.85 12.25
C ASN A 157 -9.31 11.29 12.79
N GLY A 158 -8.55 11.67 13.83
CA GLY A 158 -8.61 12.97 14.50
C GLY A 158 -9.98 13.24 15.13
N VAL A 159 -10.55 12.19 15.71
CA VAL A 159 -11.83 12.21 16.41
C VAL A 159 -11.70 11.49 17.75
N THR A 160 -12.56 11.81 18.69
CA THR A 160 -12.61 11.14 19.99
C THR A 160 -13.27 9.77 19.89
N LEU A 161 -13.05 8.94 20.90
CA LEU A 161 -13.71 7.64 21.01
C LEU A 161 -15.25 7.79 21.09
N GLU A 162 -15.74 8.81 21.82
CA GLU A 162 -17.17 9.11 21.92
C GLU A 162 -17.79 9.51 20.56
N GLU A 163 -17.05 10.26 19.74
CA GLU A 163 -17.50 10.60 18.37
C GLU A 163 -17.51 9.37 17.47
N LEU A 164 -16.55 8.46 17.61
CA LEU A 164 -16.53 7.18 16.88
C LEU A 164 -17.72 6.29 17.30
N GLU A 165 -18.05 6.23 18.58
CA GLU A 165 -19.20 5.45 19.07
C GLU A 165 -20.55 5.89 18.49
N GLN A 166 -20.66 7.16 18.08
CA GLN A 166 -21.86 7.68 17.43
C GLN A 166 -21.97 7.31 15.96
N ARG A 167 -20.86 6.86 15.33
CA ARG A 167 -20.82 6.44 13.93
C ARG A 167 -21.19 4.97 13.80
N GLU A 168 -21.56 4.54 12.58
CA GLU A 168 -21.65 3.11 12.29
C GLU A 168 -20.25 2.48 12.39
N ASN A 169 -20.14 1.39 13.14
CA ASN A 169 -18.91 0.59 13.17
C ASN A 169 -19.00 -0.47 12.08
N PRO A 170 -18.13 -0.44 11.03
CA PRO A 170 -18.13 -1.46 9.98
C PRO A 170 -17.78 -2.87 10.50
N GLU A 171 -17.10 -2.98 11.66
CA GLU A 171 -16.84 -4.26 12.33
C GLU A 171 -17.95 -4.62 13.34
N SER A 172 -19.18 -4.74 12.89
CA SER A 172 -20.32 -5.11 13.76
C SER A 172 -20.40 -6.60 14.12
N LYS A 173 -19.43 -7.42 13.69
CA LYS A 173 -19.41 -8.86 13.98
C LYS A 173 -19.42 -9.13 15.48
N ARG A 174 -20.27 -10.08 15.89
CA ARG A 174 -20.42 -10.52 17.28
C ARG A 174 -20.70 -9.38 18.27
N ALA A 175 -21.47 -8.38 17.82
CA ALA A 175 -21.79 -7.20 18.62
C ALA A 175 -22.38 -7.56 20.00
N GLU A 176 -23.11 -8.65 20.08
CA GLU A 176 -23.72 -9.18 21.31
C GLU A 176 -22.73 -9.64 22.39
N LYS A 177 -21.48 -9.90 22.00
CA LYS A 177 -20.41 -10.33 22.91
C LYS A 177 -19.46 -9.19 23.33
N LYS A 178 -19.53 -8.04 22.64
CA LYS A 178 -18.66 -6.90 22.91
C LYS A 178 -19.05 -6.15 24.16
N ARG A 179 -18.05 -5.71 24.96
CA ARG A 179 -18.25 -4.82 26.11
C ARG A 179 -18.51 -3.37 25.66
N GLY A 180 -17.82 -2.94 24.62
CA GLY A 180 -17.93 -1.63 24.00
C GLY A 180 -18.25 -1.72 22.51
N LYS A 181 -18.97 -0.72 21.98
CA LYS A 181 -19.36 -0.69 20.55
C LYS A 181 -18.17 -0.75 19.60
N LEU A 182 -17.03 -0.17 20.00
CA LEU A 182 -15.81 -0.07 19.18
C LEU A 182 -14.83 -1.22 19.41
N ASP A 183 -15.13 -2.13 20.34
CA ASP A 183 -14.29 -3.30 20.55
C ASP A 183 -14.24 -4.13 19.26
N PHE A 184 -13.11 -4.74 18.97
CA PHE A 184 -12.88 -5.45 17.73
C PHE A 184 -12.20 -6.80 17.95
N LEU A 185 -12.42 -7.72 17.02
CA LEU A 185 -11.94 -9.09 17.10
C LEU A 185 -10.42 -9.16 16.93
N LEU A 186 -9.76 -9.89 17.81
CA LEU A 186 -8.37 -10.36 17.70
C LEU A 186 -8.31 -11.83 17.30
N TRP A 187 -9.23 -12.63 17.86
CA TRP A 187 -9.39 -14.04 17.56
C TRP A 187 -10.87 -14.41 17.59
N GLN A 188 -11.31 -15.24 16.67
CA GLN A 188 -12.71 -15.69 16.64
C GLN A 188 -12.80 -17.20 16.54
N ILE A 189 -13.67 -17.79 17.38
CA ILE A 189 -14.08 -19.18 17.25
C ILE A 189 -14.91 -19.34 15.97
N VAL A 190 -14.68 -20.42 15.25
CA VAL A 190 -15.35 -20.70 13.98
C VAL A 190 -16.23 -21.93 14.05
N ASP A 191 -17.17 -22.02 13.11
CA ASP A 191 -18.03 -23.19 12.97
C ASP A 191 -17.26 -24.43 12.50
N ALA A 192 -17.78 -25.59 12.83
CA ALA A 192 -17.19 -26.85 12.40
C ALA A 192 -17.12 -26.92 10.86
N GLY A 193 -15.93 -27.13 10.33
CA GLY A 193 -15.65 -27.21 8.90
C GLY A 193 -15.04 -25.96 8.28
N ASP A 194 -15.03 -24.85 9.00
CA ASP A 194 -14.27 -23.66 8.56
C ASP A 194 -12.77 -23.78 8.91
N PRO A 195 -11.89 -23.15 8.15
CA PRO A 195 -10.48 -23.10 8.48
C PRO A 195 -10.25 -22.56 9.89
N SER A 196 -9.45 -23.30 10.66
CA SER A 196 -9.17 -22.94 12.05
C SER A 196 -7.81 -23.45 12.49
N TRP A 197 -7.23 -22.75 13.47
CA TRP A 197 -5.98 -23.11 14.10
C TRP A 197 -6.18 -23.25 15.60
N PRO A 198 -5.40 -24.14 16.26
CA PRO A 198 -5.44 -24.25 17.71
C PRO A 198 -4.93 -22.97 18.37
N SER A 199 -5.59 -22.55 19.44
CA SER A 199 -5.18 -21.43 20.27
C SER A 199 -5.48 -21.69 21.75
N PRO A 200 -4.95 -20.90 22.68
CA PRO A 200 -5.29 -21.00 24.12
C PRO A 200 -6.77 -20.76 24.42
N TRP A 201 -7.51 -20.11 23.51
CA TRP A 201 -8.92 -19.74 23.67
C TRP A 201 -9.86 -20.73 22.97
N GLY A 202 -9.31 -21.64 22.21
CA GLY A 202 -10.02 -22.65 21.42
C GLY A 202 -9.68 -22.57 19.93
N PRO A 203 -10.10 -23.57 19.13
CA PRO A 203 -9.89 -23.55 17.69
C PRO A 203 -10.61 -22.37 17.04
N GLY A 204 -9.87 -21.60 16.23
CA GLY A 204 -10.41 -20.39 15.63
C GLY A 204 -9.49 -19.79 14.58
N ARG A 205 -9.74 -18.54 14.24
CA ARG A 205 -8.95 -17.77 13.28
C ARG A 205 -8.76 -16.33 13.72
N PRO A 206 -7.76 -15.61 13.17
CA PRO A 206 -7.51 -14.22 13.53
C PRO A 206 -8.66 -13.28 13.16
N GLY A 207 -8.72 -12.15 13.85
CA GLY A 207 -9.37 -10.93 13.37
C GLY A 207 -8.53 -10.27 12.30
N TRP A 208 -9.15 -9.44 11.47
CA TRP A 208 -8.51 -8.88 10.26
C TRP A 208 -7.30 -7.98 10.54
N SER A 209 -7.38 -7.08 11.53
CA SER A 209 -6.30 -6.09 11.76
C SER A 209 -5.09 -6.66 12.51
N ILE A 210 -5.28 -7.68 13.36
CA ILE A 210 -4.16 -8.30 14.09
C ILE A 210 -3.18 -9.03 13.15
N GLU A 211 -3.64 -9.47 12.00
CA GLU A 211 -2.79 -10.10 10.98
C GLU A 211 -1.70 -9.12 10.51
N CYS A 212 -2.10 -7.91 10.11
CA CYS A 212 -1.16 -6.89 9.66
C CYS A 212 -0.23 -6.43 10.77
N THR A 213 -0.75 -6.25 11.98
CA THR A 213 0.09 -5.92 13.15
C THR A 213 1.17 -6.97 13.38
N ALA A 214 0.80 -8.24 13.45
CA ALA A 214 1.73 -9.34 13.71
C ALA A 214 2.78 -9.47 12.60
N MET A 215 2.36 -9.46 11.33
CA MET A 215 3.28 -9.53 10.19
C MET A 215 4.19 -8.32 10.09
N SER A 216 3.69 -7.09 10.35
CA SER A 216 4.52 -5.89 10.36
C SER A 216 5.60 -5.95 11.42
N VAL A 217 5.22 -6.31 12.66
CA VAL A 217 6.18 -6.41 13.77
C VAL A 217 7.19 -7.53 13.54
N ALA A 218 6.76 -8.69 13.04
CA ALA A 218 7.65 -9.82 12.77
C ALA A 218 8.73 -9.50 11.71
N HIS A 219 8.38 -8.76 10.66
CA HIS A 219 9.29 -8.49 9.55
C HIS A 219 10.07 -7.18 9.67
N LEU A 220 9.54 -6.17 10.36
CA LEU A 220 10.12 -4.83 10.41
C LEU A 220 10.44 -4.36 11.85
N GLY A 221 9.98 -5.10 12.86
CA GLY A 221 10.13 -4.72 14.25
C GLY A 221 8.99 -3.85 14.78
N PRO A 222 9.02 -3.49 16.08
CA PRO A 222 7.91 -2.82 16.76
C PRO A 222 7.70 -1.37 16.33
N ARG A 223 8.67 -0.78 15.63
CA ARG A 223 8.58 0.58 15.08
C ARG A 223 9.00 0.60 13.63
N ILE A 224 8.17 1.22 12.79
CA ILE A 224 8.41 1.35 11.36
C ILE A 224 8.38 2.83 10.93
N ASP A 225 8.90 3.12 9.74
CA ASP A 225 8.97 4.49 9.25
C ASP A 225 7.71 4.90 8.51
N ILE A 226 7.20 4.02 7.64
CA ILE A 226 6.01 4.26 6.83
C ILE A 226 5.05 3.07 6.96
N HIS A 227 3.78 3.37 7.29
CA HIS A 227 2.66 2.46 7.14
C HIS A 227 1.70 3.00 6.08
N GLY A 228 1.40 2.19 5.06
CA GLY A 228 0.62 2.62 3.90
C GLY A 228 -0.57 1.73 3.58
N GLY A 229 -1.54 2.32 2.86
CA GLY A 229 -2.71 1.62 2.35
C GLY A 229 -3.76 2.54 1.74
N GLY A 230 -4.91 2.02 1.35
CA GLY A 230 -6.04 2.81 0.90
C GLY A 230 -6.65 3.70 2.00
N SER A 231 -7.26 4.80 1.63
CA SER A 231 -7.91 5.71 2.60
C SER A 231 -9.08 5.06 3.34
N ASP A 232 -9.66 4.02 2.80
CA ASP A 232 -10.71 3.21 3.44
C ASP A 232 -10.18 2.30 4.57
N LEU A 233 -8.89 2.00 4.59
CA LEU A 233 -8.25 1.27 5.69
C LEU A 233 -8.01 2.14 6.93
N ARG A 234 -8.09 3.48 6.83
CA ARG A 234 -7.82 4.39 7.93
C ARG A 234 -8.64 4.03 9.17
N PHE A 235 -9.92 3.70 8.97
CA PHE A 235 -10.80 3.24 10.03
C PHE A 235 -11.69 2.09 9.54
N PRO A 236 -11.79 0.99 10.29
CA PRO A 236 -11.16 0.78 11.61
C PRO A 236 -9.75 0.18 11.54
N HIS A 237 -9.33 -0.39 10.40
CA HIS A 237 -8.19 -1.30 10.28
C HIS A 237 -6.86 -0.71 10.80
N HIS A 238 -6.40 0.40 10.26
CA HIS A 238 -5.13 1.02 10.68
C HIS A 238 -5.21 1.65 12.10
N GLU A 239 -6.38 2.16 12.50
CA GLU A 239 -6.60 2.61 13.88
C GLU A 239 -6.45 1.44 14.86
N ASN A 240 -6.98 0.26 14.52
CA ASN A 240 -6.84 -0.96 15.30
C ASN A 240 -5.38 -1.41 15.38
N GLU A 241 -4.64 -1.35 14.26
CA GLU A 241 -3.22 -1.72 14.22
C GLU A 241 -2.36 -0.84 15.14
N ILE A 242 -2.62 0.47 15.20
CA ILE A 242 -1.94 1.36 16.15
C ILE A 242 -2.14 0.85 17.58
N ALA A 243 -3.40 0.63 17.96
CA ALA A 243 -3.72 0.18 19.31
C ALA A 243 -3.11 -1.18 19.64
N GLN A 244 -3.19 -2.13 18.71
CA GLN A 244 -2.62 -3.47 18.87
C GLN A 244 -1.10 -3.43 19.01
N ALA A 245 -0.40 -2.76 18.08
CA ALA A 245 1.05 -2.73 18.08
C ALA A 245 1.60 -2.02 19.32
N GLU A 246 1.11 -0.83 19.63
CA GLU A 246 1.61 -0.04 20.75
C GLU A 246 1.30 -0.66 22.11
N CYS A 247 0.13 -1.30 22.27
CA CYS A 247 -0.24 -1.99 23.51
C CYS A 247 0.50 -3.32 23.70
N SER A 248 0.75 -4.08 22.62
CA SER A 248 1.41 -5.39 22.72
C SER A 248 2.93 -5.29 22.84
N THR A 249 3.55 -4.28 22.19
CA THR A 249 5.01 -4.12 22.21
C THR A 249 5.50 -3.17 23.30
N GLY A 250 4.67 -2.21 23.71
CA GLY A 250 5.07 -1.12 24.61
C GLY A 250 5.85 0.00 23.90
N ASP A 251 6.06 -0.10 22.60
CA ASP A 251 6.78 0.88 21.78
C ASP A 251 5.80 1.81 21.06
N ALA A 252 6.05 3.12 21.11
CA ALA A 252 5.24 4.14 20.43
C ALA A 252 6.17 5.25 19.86
N PRO A 253 5.78 5.88 18.73
CA PRO A 253 4.67 5.48 17.84
C PRO A 253 5.00 4.20 17.05
N PHE A 254 3.99 3.41 16.72
CA PHE A 254 4.14 2.22 15.88
C PHE A 254 4.69 2.57 14.50
N SER A 255 4.12 3.60 13.85
CA SER A 255 4.63 4.11 12.57
C SER A 255 4.95 5.60 12.64
N GLY A 256 6.09 5.97 12.06
CA GLY A 256 6.48 7.36 11.90
C GLY A 256 5.53 8.12 10.97
N PHE A 257 5.19 7.55 9.81
CA PHE A 257 4.29 8.15 8.84
C PHE A 257 3.17 7.19 8.47
N TRP A 258 1.93 7.69 8.50
CA TRP A 258 0.74 7.00 8.01
C TRP A 258 0.36 7.59 6.67
N MET A 259 0.54 6.83 5.60
CA MET A 259 0.29 7.29 4.23
C MET A 259 -0.91 6.56 3.63
N HIS A 260 -1.93 7.33 3.24
CA HIS A 260 -3.16 6.77 2.67
C HIS A 260 -3.38 7.29 1.26
N ASN A 261 -3.57 6.35 0.33
CA ASN A 261 -3.96 6.69 -1.03
C ASN A 261 -5.42 7.15 -1.07
N GLY A 262 -5.68 8.17 -1.89
CA GLY A 262 -7.02 8.57 -2.24
C GLY A 262 -7.79 7.46 -2.96
N MET A 263 -9.10 7.61 -3.05
CA MET A 263 -9.98 6.68 -3.75
C MET A 263 -9.96 6.97 -5.25
N LEU A 264 -9.72 5.94 -6.06
CA LEU A 264 -9.93 6.03 -7.50
C LEU A 264 -11.32 5.50 -7.83
N LYS A 265 -12.18 6.39 -8.32
CA LYS A 265 -13.58 6.14 -8.66
C LYS A 265 -13.74 5.95 -10.17
N LEU A 266 -14.83 5.37 -10.60
CA LEU A 266 -15.25 5.35 -12.00
C LEU A 266 -16.39 6.38 -12.17
N GLU A 267 -16.12 7.45 -12.91
CA GLU A 267 -17.13 8.49 -13.24
C GLU A 267 -17.89 9.00 -11.99
N GLY A 268 -17.14 9.32 -10.93
CA GLY A 268 -17.69 9.79 -9.64
C GLY A 268 -18.23 8.71 -8.71
N VAL A 269 -18.29 7.44 -9.16
CA VAL A 269 -18.84 6.32 -8.38
C VAL A 269 -17.72 5.44 -7.85
N LYS A 270 -17.75 5.11 -6.55
CA LYS A 270 -16.79 4.15 -5.97
C LYS A 270 -16.86 2.83 -6.73
N MET A 271 -15.70 2.35 -7.20
CA MET A 271 -15.60 1.01 -7.76
C MET A 271 -15.84 -0.03 -6.67
N SER A 272 -16.79 -0.93 -6.90
CA SER A 272 -17.10 -2.03 -6.00
C SER A 272 -17.66 -3.23 -6.76
N LYS A 273 -17.47 -4.43 -6.20
CA LYS A 273 -18.00 -5.67 -6.76
C LYS A 273 -19.51 -5.72 -6.73
N SER A 274 -20.11 -5.20 -5.67
CA SER A 274 -21.57 -5.18 -5.51
C SER A 274 -22.25 -4.34 -6.61
N LEU A 275 -21.56 -3.31 -7.12
CA LEU A 275 -22.03 -2.48 -8.23
C LEU A 275 -21.63 -3.04 -9.60
N GLY A 276 -20.73 -4.01 -9.67
CA GLY A 276 -20.25 -4.58 -10.93
C GLY A 276 -19.49 -3.60 -11.83
N ASN A 277 -18.98 -2.48 -11.26
CA ASN A 277 -18.34 -1.38 -11.97
C ASN A 277 -16.81 -1.37 -11.83
N LEU A 278 -16.19 -2.53 -11.59
CA LEU A 278 -14.73 -2.61 -11.46
C LEU A 278 -14.04 -2.43 -12.82
N VAL A 279 -13.12 -1.50 -12.89
CA VAL A 279 -12.17 -1.39 -14.01
C VAL A 279 -10.94 -2.22 -13.69
N LEU A 280 -10.65 -3.23 -14.51
CA LEU A 280 -9.53 -4.13 -14.30
C LEU A 280 -8.29 -3.62 -15.02
N ALA A 281 -7.19 -3.44 -14.27
CA ALA A 281 -5.93 -2.95 -14.82
C ALA A 281 -5.43 -3.81 -16.00
N ARG A 282 -5.59 -5.15 -15.92
CA ARG A 282 -5.21 -6.08 -17.00
C ARG A 282 -5.93 -5.84 -18.31
N ASN A 283 -7.21 -5.41 -18.26
CA ASN A 283 -8.00 -5.14 -19.45
C ASN A 283 -7.48 -3.88 -20.14
N LEU A 284 -7.21 -2.82 -19.37
CA LEU A 284 -6.60 -1.61 -19.89
C LEU A 284 -5.21 -1.88 -20.50
N MET A 285 -4.42 -2.74 -19.90
CA MET A 285 -3.12 -3.15 -20.42
C MET A 285 -3.19 -4.07 -21.66
N GLN A 286 -4.37 -4.48 -22.13
CA GLN A 286 -4.53 -5.12 -23.45
C GLN A 286 -4.65 -4.11 -24.57
N GLU A 287 -5.13 -2.91 -24.28
CA GLU A 287 -5.40 -1.84 -25.24
C GLU A 287 -4.30 -0.78 -25.23
N PHE A 288 -3.69 -0.54 -24.05
CA PHE A 288 -2.66 0.47 -23.84
C PHE A 288 -1.35 -0.15 -23.32
N GLU A 289 -0.23 0.53 -23.61
CA GLU A 289 1.04 0.11 -23.01
C GLU A 289 0.99 0.25 -21.48
N PRO A 290 1.56 -0.69 -20.71
CA PRO A 290 1.55 -0.63 -19.24
C PRO A 290 2.13 0.67 -18.67
N ASP A 291 3.18 1.22 -19.30
CA ASP A 291 3.77 2.50 -18.91
C ASP A 291 2.83 3.69 -19.16
N GLN A 292 1.91 3.61 -20.12
CA GLN A 292 0.87 4.63 -20.32
C GLN A 292 -0.16 4.59 -19.18
N LEU A 293 -0.55 3.40 -18.73
CA LEU A 293 -1.38 3.25 -17.54
C LEU A 293 -0.63 3.73 -16.29
N ARG A 294 0.66 3.42 -16.17
CA ARG A 294 1.49 3.96 -15.07
C ARG A 294 1.53 5.49 -15.07
N LEU A 295 1.66 6.11 -16.25
CA LEU A 295 1.61 7.57 -16.41
C LEU A 295 0.27 8.12 -15.89
N TYR A 296 -0.85 7.50 -16.28
CA TYR A 296 -2.18 7.89 -15.80
C TYR A 296 -2.25 7.85 -14.27
N LEU A 297 -1.84 6.73 -13.65
CA LEU A 297 -1.89 6.56 -12.20
C LEU A 297 -1.01 7.60 -11.47
N LEU A 298 0.17 7.92 -11.99
CA LEU A 298 1.08 8.93 -11.43
C LEU A 298 0.68 10.38 -11.76
N SER A 299 -0.24 10.60 -12.71
CA SER A 299 -0.79 11.94 -13.00
C SER A 299 -1.76 12.42 -11.90
N HIS A 300 -2.05 11.59 -10.92
CA HIS A 300 -2.86 11.93 -9.74
C HIS A 300 -1.99 11.90 -8.49
N HIS A 301 -2.17 12.93 -7.64
CA HIS A 301 -1.48 12.97 -6.36
C HIS A 301 -1.94 11.80 -5.48
N TYR A 302 -0.99 11.08 -4.84
CA TYR A 302 -1.29 9.81 -4.16
C TYR A 302 -2.44 9.89 -3.15
N ARG A 303 -2.57 10.99 -2.40
CA ARG A 303 -3.59 11.16 -1.36
C ARG A 303 -4.87 11.86 -1.81
N ALA A 304 -4.94 12.31 -3.06
CA ALA A 304 -6.15 12.91 -3.61
C ALA A 304 -7.09 11.83 -4.16
N ASP A 305 -8.39 12.00 -3.91
CA ASP A 305 -9.39 11.23 -4.65
C ASP A 305 -9.31 11.60 -6.13
N ALA A 306 -9.46 10.62 -7.00
CA ALA A 306 -9.46 10.79 -8.44
C ALA A 306 -10.59 10.01 -9.09
N ASP A 307 -10.99 10.44 -10.28
CA ASP A 307 -11.97 9.77 -11.10
C ASP A 307 -11.32 9.26 -12.39
N TYR A 308 -11.64 8.04 -12.77
CA TYR A 308 -11.31 7.48 -14.08
C TYR A 308 -12.50 7.63 -15.00
N TYR A 309 -12.26 8.19 -16.18
CA TYR A 309 -13.23 8.28 -17.26
C TYR A 309 -12.76 7.47 -18.47
N HIS A 310 -13.70 6.87 -19.20
CA HIS A 310 -13.36 6.28 -20.49
C HIS A 310 -12.82 7.37 -21.43
N GLY A 311 -11.64 7.13 -22.01
CA GLY A 311 -10.94 8.10 -22.85
C GLY A 311 -9.76 8.82 -22.18
N ASP A 312 -9.59 8.72 -20.85
CA ASP A 312 -8.47 9.38 -20.16
C ASP A 312 -7.11 8.88 -20.65
N LEU A 313 -6.99 7.59 -20.90
CA LEU A 313 -5.76 6.99 -21.40
C LEU A 313 -5.43 7.44 -22.82
N GLU A 314 -6.43 7.53 -23.69
CA GLU A 314 -6.27 8.06 -25.06
C GLU A 314 -5.76 9.50 -25.05
N GLN A 315 -6.31 10.35 -24.18
CA GLN A 315 -5.90 11.75 -24.04
C GLN A 315 -4.44 11.89 -23.58
N LEU A 316 -3.94 10.95 -22.80
CA LEU A 316 -2.53 10.91 -22.37
C LEU A 316 -1.57 10.37 -23.44
N GLY A 317 -2.07 9.85 -24.56
CA GLY A 317 -1.25 9.22 -25.60
C GLY A 317 -0.15 10.13 -26.17
N GLU A 318 -0.45 11.40 -26.41
CA GLU A 318 0.53 12.37 -26.91
C GLU A 318 1.63 12.66 -25.87
N ARG A 319 1.25 12.86 -24.61
CA ARG A 319 2.20 13.08 -23.50
C ARG A 319 3.09 11.86 -23.31
N TYR A 320 2.50 10.68 -23.29
CA TYR A 320 3.22 9.42 -23.21
C TYR A 320 4.23 9.25 -24.36
N GLY A 321 3.80 9.49 -25.60
CA GLY A 321 4.66 9.43 -26.78
C GLY A 321 5.84 10.40 -26.71
N ARG A 322 5.60 11.64 -26.27
CA ARG A 322 6.65 12.66 -26.07
C ARG A 322 7.70 12.22 -25.06
N LEU A 323 7.29 11.79 -23.87
CA LEU A 323 8.20 11.33 -22.83
C LEU A 323 9.04 10.13 -23.31
N LYS A 324 8.39 9.15 -23.93
CA LYS A 324 9.05 7.95 -24.47
C LYS A 324 10.06 8.29 -25.56
N LEU A 325 9.70 9.15 -26.52
CA LEU A 325 10.56 9.55 -27.62
C LEU A 325 11.76 10.38 -27.12
N ALA A 326 11.52 11.36 -26.23
CA ALA A 326 12.59 12.20 -25.71
C ALA A 326 13.60 11.40 -24.86
N SER A 327 13.13 10.42 -24.10
CA SER A 327 14.01 9.56 -23.28
C SER A 327 14.96 8.70 -24.14
N SER A 328 14.57 8.35 -25.38
CA SER A 328 15.41 7.58 -26.30
C SER A 328 16.52 8.40 -26.95
N GLN A 329 16.41 9.72 -26.96
CA GLN A 329 17.42 10.62 -27.56
C GLN A 329 18.60 10.89 -26.61
N GLY A 330 18.53 10.49 -25.35
CA GLY A 330 19.54 10.75 -24.31
C GLY A 330 20.69 9.72 -24.25
N GLU A 331 20.78 8.77 -25.18
CA GLU A 331 21.82 7.74 -25.14
C GLU A 331 23.19 8.32 -25.42
N GLY A 332 24.06 8.36 -24.39
CA GLY A 332 25.48 8.64 -24.53
C GLY A 332 26.02 9.97 -24.00
N ALA A 333 25.17 10.87 -23.52
CA ALA A 333 25.58 12.12 -22.90
C ALA A 333 25.55 12.00 -21.35
N ALA A 334 26.65 12.37 -20.68
CA ALA A 334 26.73 12.25 -19.24
C ALA A 334 25.72 13.18 -18.54
N ALA A 335 24.86 12.66 -17.67
CA ALA A 335 23.95 13.43 -16.79
C ALA A 335 24.69 14.44 -15.87
N ALA A 336 26.01 14.37 -15.84
CA ALA A 336 26.89 15.26 -15.10
C ALA A 336 26.98 16.70 -15.68
N ALA A 337 26.42 16.99 -16.87
CA ALA A 337 26.34 18.36 -17.38
C ALA A 337 25.48 19.25 -16.49
N SER A 338 25.75 20.55 -16.49
CA SER A 338 25.08 21.50 -15.58
C SER A 338 23.56 21.52 -15.72
N SER A 339 23.05 21.38 -16.93
CA SER A 339 21.61 21.32 -17.25
C SER A 339 20.94 20.03 -16.85
N GLY A 340 21.61 18.89 -16.98
CA GLY A 340 21.11 17.62 -16.46
C GLY A 340 20.94 17.65 -14.94
N ARG A 341 21.91 18.23 -14.22
CA ARG A 341 21.80 18.45 -12.77
C ARG A 341 20.66 19.38 -12.39
N ALA A 342 20.38 20.41 -13.19
CA ALA A 342 19.28 21.32 -12.93
C ALA A 342 17.92 20.61 -13.04
N LEU A 343 17.72 19.78 -14.08
CA LEU A 343 16.50 19.00 -14.23
C LEU A 343 16.31 17.99 -13.08
N ILE A 344 17.36 17.30 -12.66
CA ILE A 344 17.30 16.37 -11.51
C ILE A 344 16.96 17.13 -10.23
N ALA A 345 17.51 18.34 -10.03
CA ALA A 345 17.24 19.15 -8.85
C ALA A 345 15.77 19.64 -8.82
N GLU A 346 15.26 20.11 -9.96
CA GLU A 346 13.86 20.52 -10.12
C GLU A 346 12.88 19.33 -9.89
N PHE A 347 13.17 18.17 -10.49
CA PHE A 347 12.41 16.95 -10.25
C PHE A 347 12.39 16.57 -8.76
N ARG A 348 13.56 16.59 -8.08
CA ARG A 348 13.66 16.28 -6.66
C ARG A 348 12.90 17.28 -5.80
N GLU A 349 12.92 18.55 -6.13
CA GLU A 349 12.17 19.56 -5.39
C GLU A 349 10.67 19.29 -5.38
N THR A 350 10.12 18.79 -6.50
CA THR A 350 8.70 18.40 -6.57
C THR A 350 8.40 17.15 -5.75
N ILE A 351 9.22 16.10 -5.87
CA ILE A 351 9.00 14.86 -5.12
C ILE A 351 9.27 15.03 -3.63
N ASP A 352 10.25 15.85 -3.24
CA ASP A 352 10.53 16.19 -1.84
C ASP A 352 9.38 16.95 -1.16
N ASN A 353 8.47 17.52 -1.93
CA ASN A 353 7.28 18.21 -1.45
C ASN A 353 6.06 17.30 -1.46
N ASP A 354 5.93 16.44 -0.46
CA ASP A 354 4.81 15.53 -0.27
C ASP A 354 4.58 14.55 -1.43
N PHE A 355 5.67 14.11 -2.05
CA PHE A 355 5.63 13.14 -3.13
C PHE A 355 4.71 13.56 -4.31
N ASP A 356 4.87 14.83 -4.77
CA ASP A 356 4.04 15.41 -5.83
C ASP A 356 4.46 14.90 -7.22
N ALA A 357 4.11 13.63 -7.51
CA ALA A 357 4.38 12.99 -8.78
C ALA A 357 3.72 13.69 -9.98
N PRO A 358 2.49 14.23 -9.89
CA PRO A 358 1.90 15.02 -10.98
C PRO A 358 2.75 16.20 -11.42
N VAL A 359 3.22 17.04 -10.48
CA VAL A 359 4.08 18.19 -10.78
C VAL A 359 5.45 17.73 -11.30
N ALA A 360 6.00 16.65 -10.74
CA ALA A 360 7.23 16.06 -11.26
C ALA A 360 7.08 15.63 -12.73
N LEU A 361 5.96 15.02 -13.10
CA LEU A 361 5.67 14.65 -14.48
C LEU A 361 5.54 15.89 -15.40
N ASP A 362 5.00 17.02 -14.91
CA ASP A 362 4.92 18.26 -15.69
C ASP A 362 6.31 18.83 -15.97
N VAL A 363 7.21 18.81 -14.99
CA VAL A 363 8.62 19.20 -15.15
C VAL A 363 9.30 18.33 -16.22
N LEU A 364 9.08 17.00 -16.17
CA LEU A 364 9.68 16.06 -17.12
C LEU A 364 9.08 16.22 -18.54
N ASP A 365 7.79 16.49 -18.67
CA ASP A 365 7.13 16.71 -19.96
C ASP A 365 7.59 18.02 -20.61
N ALA A 366 7.83 19.07 -19.82
CA ALA A 366 8.42 20.32 -20.32
C ALA A 366 9.86 20.09 -20.82
N ALA A 367 10.69 19.31 -20.10
CA ALA A 367 12.03 18.92 -20.55
C ALA A 367 11.98 18.08 -21.83
N ALA A 368 11.08 17.11 -21.93
CA ALA A 368 10.87 16.30 -23.13
C ALA A 368 10.50 17.18 -24.34
N SER A 369 9.62 18.16 -24.14
CA SER A 369 9.21 19.08 -25.19
C SER A 369 10.37 19.95 -25.70
N ARG A 370 11.24 20.45 -24.79
CA ARG A 370 12.46 21.20 -25.17
C ARG A 370 13.44 20.34 -25.97
N LEU A 371 13.68 19.11 -25.51
CA LEU A 371 14.57 18.17 -26.19
C LEU A 371 14.10 17.88 -27.62
N LEU A 372 12.83 17.58 -27.83
CA LEU A 372 12.26 17.27 -29.14
C LEU A 372 12.23 18.48 -30.08
N ALA A 373 12.15 19.70 -29.55
CA ALA A 373 12.26 20.93 -30.31
C ALA A 373 13.70 21.31 -30.69
N GLY A 374 14.72 20.49 -30.30
CA GLY A 374 16.13 20.79 -30.54
C GLY A 374 16.66 21.93 -29.65
N ALA A 375 15.93 22.33 -28.62
CA ALA A 375 16.31 23.36 -27.65
C ALA A 375 16.82 22.77 -26.34
N GLY A 376 16.99 21.44 -26.27
CA GLY A 376 17.57 20.74 -25.15
C GLY A 376 19.07 20.99 -25.01
N SER A 377 19.55 20.92 -23.81
CA SER A 377 20.97 21.14 -23.48
C SER A 377 21.68 19.84 -23.10
N ASP A 378 23.03 19.87 -23.13
CA ASP A 378 23.84 18.69 -22.86
C ASP A 378 23.49 18.02 -21.52
N GLY A 379 23.24 16.71 -21.54
CA GLY A 379 22.91 15.89 -20.39
C GLY A 379 21.44 15.95 -19.93
N GLU A 380 20.60 16.81 -20.52
CA GLU A 380 19.18 16.89 -20.15
C GLU A 380 18.40 15.62 -20.53
N GLY A 381 18.72 14.99 -21.66
CA GLY A 381 18.08 13.74 -22.10
C GLY A 381 18.40 12.55 -21.18
N GLU A 382 19.65 12.43 -20.71
CA GLU A 382 20.03 11.40 -19.74
C GLU A 382 19.36 11.65 -18.37
N ALA A 383 19.32 12.89 -17.92
CA ALA A 383 18.64 13.28 -16.68
C ALA A 383 17.13 13.00 -16.75
N LEU A 384 16.49 13.29 -17.89
CA LEU A 384 15.10 12.93 -18.15
C LEU A 384 14.89 11.42 -17.99
N ARG A 385 15.74 10.61 -18.62
CA ARG A 385 15.66 9.16 -18.53
C ARG A 385 15.85 8.66 -17.10
N GLU A 386 16.84 9.21 -16.35
CA GLU A 386 17.08 8.88 -14.95
C GLU A 386 15.84 9.19 -14.08
N CYS A 387 15.24 10.36 -14.20
CA CYS A 387 14.06 10.76 -13.45
C CYS A 387 12.83 9.88 -13.78
N LEU A 388 12.61 9.58 -15.07
CA LEU A 388 11.56 8.66 -15.50
C LEU A 388 11.77 7.24 -14.98
N ALA A 389 13.02 6.78 -14.91
CA ALA A 389 13.36 5.48 -14.33
C ALA A 389 13.06 5.44 -12.81
N VAL A 390 13.30 6.53 -12.09
CA VAL A 390 12.89 6.66 -10.68
C VAL A 390 11.39 6.58 -10.53
N LEU A 391 10.62 7.16 -11.45
CA LEU A 391 9.14 7.02 -11.48
C LEU A 391 8.68 5.62 -11.93
N GLY A 392 9.61 4.73 -12.29
CA GLY A 392 9.34 3.32 -12.62
C GLY A 392 8.94 3.05 -14.05
N PHE A 393 9.15 3.98 -15.00
CA PHE A 393 8.86 3.74 -16.40
C PHE A 393 9.85 2.76 -17.03
N ALA A 394 9.35 1.65 -17.58
CA ALA A 394 10.17 0.59 -18.17
C ALA A 394 10.89 1.06 -19.45
N PHE A 395 10.27 1.90 -20.26
CA PHE A 395 10.90 2.48 -21.45
C PHE A 395 12.10 3.37 -21.14
N ALA A 396 12.20 3.90 -19.92
CA ALA A 396 13.35 4.67 -19.44
C ALA A 396 14.43 3.80 -18.77
N GLY A 397 14.30 2.46 -18.83
CA GLY A 397 15.25 1.52 -18.25
C GLY A 397 15.09 1.32 -16.73
N ALA A 398 13.92 1.64 -16.16
CA ALA A 398 13.64 1.31 -14.77
C ALA A 398 13.79 -0.18 -14.52
N LYS A 399 14.49 -0.56 -13.44
CA LYS A 399 14.61 -1.96 -13.05
C LYS A 399 13.20 -2.51 -12.75
N GLY A 400 12.87 -3.58 -13.43
CA GLY A 400 11.64 -4.34 -13.19
C GLY A 400 11.76 -5.26 -11.97
N PRO A 401 10.69 -5.98 -11.65
CA PRO A 401 10.73 -7.00 -10.62
C PRO A 401 11.76 -8.05 -10.97
N ALA A 402 12.63 -8.40 -10.01
CA ALA A 402 13.60 -9.47 -10.21
C ALA A 402 12.86 -10.77 -10.50
N SER A 403 13.22 -11.45 -11.58
CA SER A 403 12.71 -12.79 -11.88
C SER A 403 13.27 -13.77 -10.85
N GLY A 404 12.46 -14.13 -9.88
CA GLY A 404 12.80 -15.10 -8.84
C GLY A 404 12.48 -14.57 -7.43
N TYR A 405 11.59 -15.24 -6.77
CA TYR A 405 11.46 -15.19 -5.31
C TYR A 405 12.83 -15.59 -4.72
N LEU A 406 13.47 -14.69 -4.00
CA LEU A 406 14.38 -15.14 -2.97
C LEU A 406 13.48 -15.79 -1.93
N GLY A 407 13.49 -17.12 -1.96
CA GLY A 407 12.75 -17.96 -1.03
C GLY A 407 13.05 -17.56 0.41
N SER A 408 12.09 -17.76 1.26
CA SER A 408 12.13 -17.71 2.71
C SER A 408 13.48 -18.19 3.25
N THR A 409 14.40 -17.26 3.49
CA THR A 409 15.56 -17.44 4.38
C THR A 409 16.08 -16.05 4.73
N LEU A 410 15.51 -15.49 5.76
CA LEU A 410 16.19 -14.69 6.79
C LEU A 410 15.31 -14.66 8.03
#